data_7561cd52605c7e9bafbc6e7d9a94caab
#
_entry.id   7561cd52605c7e9bafbc6e7d9a94caab
#
_cell.length_a   1.000
_cell.length_b   1.000
_cell.length_c   1.000
_cell.angle_alpha   90.00
_cell.angle_beta   90.00
_cell.angle_gamma   90.00
#
_symmetry.space_group_name_H-M   'P 1'
#
loop_
_entity.id
_entity.type
_entity.pdbx_description
1 polymer ?
#
loop_
_entity_poly.entity_id
_entity_poly.type
_entity_poly.pdbx_seq_one_letter_code
_entity_poly.pdbx_strand_id
1 'polypeptide(L)'
;MVRRTEYASFLGPPRRRNRDFAGLENRVALRVFVLPALVVGFVAISVWWFALRDDNSAVGGVLTLEDATIPTVLLPSGAAADDAGLLLSGVSLDCEEELTNWTSFQGSITHQGCIKAPTISNPTIEWRIFTGIAGWLNSPLIVGDRVFVASAGRAQGTEDARDGVYAYNLYTGRQEWFFGATLDMNGLGYGNGIIVATGDEGRVWGIDATDGSLIWVETLGVATFGYPLVLEEDNLVVVGDADGVVTAYNLRNGGLLWQRQVDGPIRGGAVSDGEMIVIAGENRDVLAVDKNGTELWRVEVRERDTEGALARIWAAPTIVRDLVVITMLREDTFAEPAITALRKSDGSQVWQAMDIAGIKNEWGSIRSSVAAVGDLLVYGEPYSDRLVALDIETGETAWDVKTGAYCFPHWPSPAVVSGQVIIARHDGAMYAVDIETQTKVWDIYLGNAAGTFPADFDTAGFCEWAPQTGYSVLASPAVAANGYIVVGTLEGYLVAISDRSWG
;
A
#
# COMPACT_ATOMS: atom_id res chain seq x y z
N MET A 1 -23.10 15.77 -10.84
CA MET A 1 -23.14 16.01 -9.38
C MET A 1 -22.56 14.74 -8.72
N VAL A 2 -21.24 14.64 -8.72
CA VAL A 2 -20.49 13.46 -8.23
C VAL A 2 -20.70 13.35 -6.72
N ARG A 3 -20.98 12.15 -6.22
CA ARG A 3 -21.21 11.92 -4.80
C ARG A 3 -19.93 12.18 -4.02
N ARG A 4 -19.86 13.31 -3.32
CA ARG A 4 -18.77 13.76 -2.43
C ARG A 4 -18.55 12.90 -1.16
N THR A 5 -19.12 11.71 -1.05
CA THR A 5 -19.28 11.03 0.23
C THR A 5 -18.27 9.90 0.48
N GLU A 6 -17.54 9.41 -0.51
CA GLU A 6 -16.70 8.23 -0.30
C GLU A 6 -15.29 8.51 0.24
N TYR A 7 -14.67 9.64 -0.13
CA TYR A 7 -13.33 9.99 0.38
C TYR A 7 -13.30 10.40 1.87
N ALA A 8 -14.37 11.01 2.36
CA ALA A 8 -14.45 11.46 3.76
C ALA A 8 -14.56 10.30 4.78
N SER A 9 -14.92 9.10 4.36
CA SER A 9 -14.99 7.93 5.24
C SER A 9 -13.64 7.30 5.54
N PHE A 10 -12.59 7.63 4.77
CA PHE A 10 -11.27 7.02 4.90
C PHE A 10 -10.33 7.72 5.88
N LEU A 11 -10.53 9.00 6.14
CA LEU A 11 -9.66 9.80 7.00
C LEU A 11 -10.28 10.20 8.36
N GLY A 12 -11.38 9.59 8.76
CA GLY A 12 -12.10 9.97 9.98
C GLY A 12 -12.68 11.40 9.90
N PRO A 13 -13.71 11.74 10.68
CA PRO A 13 -14.33 13.06 10.59
C PRO A 13 -13.30 14.17 10.91
N PRO A 14 -13.26 15.26 10.12
CA PRO A 14 -12.37 16.37 10.37
C PRO A 14 -12.65 16.93 11.77
N ARG A 15 -11.61 17.11 12.59
CA ARG A 15 -11.71 17.76 13.89
C ARG A 15 -12.28 19.16 13.70
N ARG A 16 -13.54 19.36 14.04
CA ARG A 16 -14.13 20.71 14.16
C ARG A 16 -13.39 21.47 15.23
N ARG A 17 -12.64 22.49 14.84
CA ARG A 17 -12.14 23.51 15.76
C ARG A 17 -13.33 24.15 16.46
N ASN A 18 -13.31 24.10 17.81
CA ASN A 18 -14.24 24.79 18.69
C ASN A 18 -14.47 26.24 18.27
N ARG A 19 -15.67 26.54 17.82
CA ARG A 19 -16.31 27.86 17.98
C ARG A 19 -17.80 27.61 18.15
N ASP A 20 -18.35 28.24 19.22
CA ASP A 20 -19.76 28.38 19.54
C ASP A 20 -20.43 27.24 20.36
N PHE A 21 -20.10 27.22 21.66
CA PHE A 21 -20.96 26.70 22.71
C PHE A 21 -21.68 27.87 23.39
N ALA A 22 -22.82 28.25 22.87
CA ALA A 22 -23.83 29.00 23.58
C ALA A 22 -25.19 28.55 23.03
N GLY A 23 -25.90 27.67 23.75
CA GLY A 23 -27.31 27.40 23.45
C GLY A 23 -27.81 25.96 23.54
N LEU A 24 -27.19 25.06 24.27
CA LEU A 24 -27.65 23.66 24.38
C LEU A 24 -27.65 23.08 25.79
N GLU A 25 -27.91 23.92 26.81
CA GLU A 25 -27.91 23.41 28.20
C GLU A 25 -29.15 22.60 28.63
N ASN A 26 -30.20 22.47 27.77
CA ASN A 26 -31.46 21.84 28.22
C ASN A 26 -31.81 20.51 27.57
N ARG A 27 -30.91 19.88 26.81
CA ARG A 27 -31.20 18.54 26.23
C ARG A 27 -30.20 17.43 26.60
N VAL A 28 -29.12 17.73 27.32
CA VAL A 28 -28.08 16.74 27.67
C VAL A 28 -28.38 16.07 29.03
N ALA A 29 -29.16 16.69 29.90
CA ALA A 29 -29.47 16.15 31.23
C ALA A 29 -30.30 14.84 31.21
N LEU A 30 -31.06 14.56 30.15
CA LEU A 30 -31.92 13.37 30.13
C LEU A 30 -31.22 12.12 29.56
N ARG A 31 -30.09 12.28 28.86
CA ARG A 31 -29.35 11.12 28.27
C ARG A 31 -28.27 10.55 29.19
N VAL A 32 -27.79 11.31 30.13
CA VAL A 32 -26.72 10.90 31.08
C VAL A 32 -27.24 9.99 32.18
N PHE A 33 -28.56 10.04 32.49
CA PHE A 33 -29.16 9.19 33.55
C PHE A 33 -29.71 7.85 33.07
N VAL A 34 -29.89 7.63 31.77
CA VAL A 34 -30.46 6.36 31.22
C VAL A 34 -29.37 5.32 30.94
N LEU A 35 -28.17 5.71 30.54
CA LEU A 35 -27.08 4.76 30.26
C LEU A 35 -26.52 4.05 31.51
N PRO A 36 -26.30 4.70 32.67
CA PRO A 36 -25.84 4.00 33.86
C PRO A 36 -26.90 3.04 34.44
N ALA A 37 -28.18 3.36 34.30
CA ALA A 37 -29.27 2.47 34.77
C ALA A 37 -29.41 1.21 33.93
N LEU A 38 -29.13 1.26 32.59
CA LEU A 38 -29.13 0.10 31.70
C LEU A 38 -27.93 -0.80 31.94
N VAL A 39 -26.73 -0.23 32.20
CA VAL A 39 -25.51 -1.02 32.47
C VAL A 39 -25.62 -1.72 33.81
N VAL A 40 -26.14 -1.05 34.86
CA VAL A 40 -26.38 -1.68 36.17
C VAL A 40 -27.48 -2.74 36.11
N GLY A 41 -28.51 -2.53 35.32
CA GLY A 41 -29.56 -3.53 35.07
C GLY A 41 -29.03 -4.78 34.38
N PHE A 42 -28.15 -4.61 33.39
CA PHE A 42 -27.55 -5.75 32.67
C PHE A 42 -26.57 -6.55 33.54
N VAL A 43 -25.76 -5.90 34.36
CA VAL A 43 -24.87 -6.57 35.32
C VAL A 43 -25.67 -7.29 36.41
N ALA A 44 -26.75 -6.71 36.91
CA ALA A 44 -27.62 -7.35 37.90
C ALA A 44 -28.36 -8.59 37.34
N ILE A 45 -28.81 -8.53 36.07
CA ILE A 45 -29.44 -9.69 35.38
C ILE A 45 -28.42 -10.78 35.10
N SER A 46 -27.18 -10.41 34.73
CA SER A 46 -26.10 -11.36 34.47
C SER A 46 -25.67 -12.09 35.75
N VAL A 47 -25.55 -11.38 36.87
CA VAL A 47 -25.21 -11.96 38.18
C VAL A 47 -26.36 -12.83 38.69
N TRP A 48 -27.62 -12.45 38.46
CA TRP A 48 -28.79 -13.24 38.86
C TRP A 48 -28.93 -14.49 38.02
N TRP A 49 -28.58 -14.44 36.73
CA TRP A 49 -28.61 -15.60 35.83
C TRP A 49 -27.50 -16.62 36.14
N PHE A 50 -26.35 -16.19 36.62
CA PHE A 50 -25.25 -17.06 37.10
C PHE A 50 -25.57 -17.67 38.48
N ALA A 51 -26.28 -16.94 39.40
CA ALA A 51 -26.61 -17.41 40.73
C ALA A 51 -27.75 -18.47 40.72
N LEU A 52 -28.56 -18.58 39.67
CA LEU A 52 -29.66 -19.56 39.56
C LEU A 52 -29.26 -20.85 38.80
N ARG A 53 -27.98 -21.02 38.47
CA ARG A 53 -27.50 -22.20 37.71
C ARG A 53 -26.72 -23.21 38.54
N ASP A 54 -26.62 -22.99 39.87
CA ASP A 54 -26.08 -23.96 40.80
C ASP A 54 -27.24 -24.68 41.53
N ASP A 55 -27.72 -25.79 40.95
CA ASP A 55 -28.34 -26.82 41.75
C ASP A 55 -28.17 -28.20 41.10
N ASN A 56 -27.43 -29.00 41.89
CA ASN A 56 -27.47 -30.46 41.93
C ASN A 56 -26.77 -31.31 40.83
N SER A 57 -25.55 -31.75 41.17
CA SER A 57 -25.38 -33.17 41.53
C SER A 57 -23.98 -33.41 42.15
N ALA A 58 -24.02 -33.66 43.42
CA ALA A 58 -22.88 -34.19 44.17
C ALA A 58 -22.66 -35.66 43.77
N VAL A 59 -21.47 -35.97 43.24
CA VAL A 59 -20.88 -37.31 43.43
C VAL A 59 -19.42 -37.07 43.84
N GLY A 60 -19.15 -37.45 45.07
CA GLY A 60 -17.84 -37.34 45.67
C GLY A 60 -16.83 -38.32 45.02
N GLY A 61 -15.65 -37.80 44.83
CA GLY A 61 -14.45 -38.54 44.47
C GLY A 61 -13.25 -37.66 44.74
N VAL A 62 -12.68 -37.76 45.93
CA VAL A 62 -11.39 -37.25 46.27
C VAL A 62 -10.38 -38.03 45.45
N LEU A 63 -9.83 -37.44 44.40
CA LEU A 63 -8.63 -37.94 43.73
C LEU A 63 -7.40 -37.28 44.36
N THR A 64 -6.71 -38.02 45.20
CA THR A 64 -5.38 -37.72 45.71
C THR A 64 -4.41 -37.77 44.52
N LEU A 65 -3.68 -36.67 44.31
CA LEU A 65 -2.54 -36.57 43.40
C LEU A 65 -1.34 -37.35 43.99
N GLU A 66 -1.30 -38.66 43.81
CA GLU A 66 -0.10 -39.47 43.92
C GLU A 66 -0.08 -40.46 42.74
N ASP A 67 1.09 -40.51 42.08
CA ASP A 67 1.44 -41.42 40.97
C ASP A 67 0.88 -41.10 39.55
N ALA A 68 1.30 -39.98 39.00
CA ALA A 68 1.51 -39.87 37.55
C ALA A 68 3.01 -39.66 37.29
N THR A 69 3.72 -40.73 37.05
CA THR A 69 5.05 -40.71 36.47
C THR A 69 4.95 -40.15 35.05
N ILE A 70 5.31 -38.88 34.89
CA ILE A 70 5.54 -38.28 33.57
C ILE A 70 6.74 -39.01 32.96
N PRO A 71 6.61 -39.63 31.78
CA PRO A 71 7.79 -40.17 31.11
C PRO A 71 8.72 -38.99 30.77
N THR A 72 9.88 -38.97 31.40
CA THR A 72 10.96 -38.05 31.05
C THR A 72 11.40 -38.38 29.63
N VAL A 73 10.93 -37.61 28.66
CA VAL A 73 11.54 -37.59 27.33
C VAL A 73 12.90 -36.93 27.52
N LEU A 74 13.93 -37.73 27.50
CA LEU A 74 15.30 -37.29 27.40
C LEU A 74 15.46 -36.58 26.07
N LEU A 75 15.36 -35.24 26.11
CA LEU A 75 15.88 -34.39 25.03
C LEU A 75 17.39 -34.58 25.01
N PRO A 76 18.02 -34.83 23.86
CA PRO A 76 19.45 -34.86 23.75
C PRO A 76 19.99 -33.49 24.18
N SER A 77 20.79 -33.51 25.27
CA SER A 77 21.56 -32.35 25.71
C SER A 77 22.65 -32.09 24.66
N GLY A 78 22.51 -31.03 23.90
CA GLY A 78 23.52 -30.57 22.97
C GLY A 78 22.98 -29.99 21.67
N ALA A 79 22.00 -29.09 21.75
CA ALA A 79 21.81 -28.06 20.72
C ALA A 79 21.98 -26.74 21.43
N ALA A 80 23.17 -26.18 21.31
CA ALA A 80 23.39 -24.77 21.54
C ALA A 80 22.45 -24.01 20.61
N ALA A 81 21.85 -22.93 21.13
CA ALA A 81 21.04 -22.01 20.37
C ALA A 81 21.87 -21.44 19.20
N ASP A 82 21.71 -22.03 18.03
CA ASP A 82 22.00 -21.45 16.74
C ASP A 82 20.64 -21.33 16.00
N ASP A 83 19.76 -20.49 16.51
CA ASP A 83 18.77 -19.77 15.71
C ASP A 83 19.47 -18.61 14.96
N ALA A 84 20.60 -18.87 14.39
CA ALA A 84 21.18 -18.12 13.31
C ALA A 84 20.39 -18.53 12.08
N GLY A 85 19.61 -17.60 11.54
CA GLY A 85 18.68 -17.75 10.44
C GLY A 85 19.12 -18.75 9.40
N LEU A 86 18.18 -19.49 8.88
CA LEU A 86 18.38 -20.29 7.68
C LEU A 86 18.89 -19.31 6.62
N LEU A 87 20.22 -19.26 6.46
CA LEU A 87 20.84 -18.48 5.38
C LEU A 87 20.16 -18.97 4.11
N LEU A 88 19.54 -18.07 3.36
CA LEU A 88 18.94 -18.33 2.06
C LEU A 88 20.05 -18.64 1.03
N SER A 89 20.88 -19.66 1.32
CA SER A 89 21.95 -20.07 0.43
C SER A 89 21.35 -20.69 -0.81
N GLY A 90 21.30 -19.88 -1.88
CA GLY A 90 20.80 -20.28 -3.20
C GLY A 90 19.56 -19.55 -3.68
N VAL A 91 18.98 -18.64 -2.90
CA VAL A 91 17.90 -17.74 -3.38
C VAL A 91 18.51 -16.63 -4.21
N SER A 92 18.06 -16.45 -5.43
CA SER A 92 18.42 -15.26 -6.22
C SER A 92 17.78 -14.02 -5.59
N LEU A 93 18.55 -12.95 -5.48
CA LEU A 93 18.09 -11.63 -5.03
C LEU A 93 18.15 -10.60 -6.18
N ASP A 94 18.28 -11.08 -7.40
CA ASP A 94 18.33 -10.22 -8.57
C ASP A 94 16.93 -9.71 -8.95
N CYS A 95 16.87 -8.45 -9.38
CA CYS A 95 15.68 -7.94 -10.04
C CYS A 95 15.56 -8.60 -11.44
N GLU A 96 14.36 -8.99 -11.82
CA GLU A 96 14.12 -9.56 -13.17
C GLU A 96 14.30 -8.50 -14.27
N GLU A 97 14.06 -7.22 -13.94
CA GLU A 97 14.17 -6.08 -14.85
C GLU A 97 15.38 -5.21 -14.53
N GLU A 98 16.11 -4.77 -15.57
CA GLU A 98 17.16 -3.79 -15.43
C GLU A 98 16.61 -2.37 -15.65
N LEU A 99 16.14 -1.74 -14.55
CA LEU A 99 15.59 -0.40 -14.60
C LEU A 99 16.69 0.66 -14.56
N THR A 100 16.60 1.65 -15.46
CA THR A 100 17.41 2.89 -15.43
C THR A 100 16.61 4.10 -14.95
N ASN A 101 15.28 4.00 -15.00
CA ASN A 101 14.33 5.02 -14.57
C ASN A 101 13.20 4.34 -13.79
N TRP A 102 12.45 5.14 -13.02
CA TRP A 102 11.26 4.72 -12.31
C TRP A 102 10.05 5.39 -12.97
N THR A 103 9.53 4.77 -14.04
CA THR A 103 8.60 5.39 -14.99
C THR A 103 7.14 5.12 -14.73
N SER A 104 6.85 4.19 -13.83
CA SER A 104 5.51 3.78 -13.43
C SER A 104 5.44 3.54 -11.94
N PHE A 105 4.27 3.20 -11.44
CA PHE A 105 4.11 2.67 -10.08
C PHE A 105 5.00 1.46 -9.89
N GLN A 106 5.70 1.39 -8.75
CA GLN A 106 6.70 0.36 -8.49
C GLN A 106 7.73 0.16 -9.61
N GLY A 107 8.12 1.26 -10.28
CA GLY A 107 9.27 1.36 -11.17
C GLY A 107 9.01 1.04 -12.62
N SER A 108 8.23 0.03 -12.92
CA SER A 108 8.03 -0.50 -14.27
C SER A 108 6.58 -0.81 -14.56
N ILE A 109 6.31 -1.22 -15.79
CA ILE A 109 4.98 -1.65 -16.25
C ILE A 109 4.52 -2.98 -15.62
N THR A 110 5.44 -3.78 -15.06
CA THR A 110 5.15 -5.04 -14.35
C THR A 110 4.86 -4.85 -12.86
N HIS A 111 5.14 -3.67 -12.32
CA HIS A 111 4.98 -3.31 -10.91
C HIS A 111 5.76 -4.21 -9.92
N GLN A 112 6.96 -4.65 -10.29
CA GLN A 112 7.78 -5.51 -9.44
C GLN A 112 8.46 -4.76 -8.29
N GLY A 113 8.66 -3.46 -8.40
CA GLY A 113 9.23 -2.63 -7.34
C GLY A 113 10.71 -2.90 -7.06
N CYS A 114 11.44 -3.49 -7.99
CA CYS A 114 12.86 -3.89 -7.83
C CYS A 114 13.76 -3.12 -8.77
N ILE A 115 14.88 -2.59 -8.24
CA ILE A 115 15.90 -1.90 -9.03
C ILE A 115 17.30 -2.27 -8.57
N LYS A 116 18.22 -2.43 -9.51
CA LYS A 116 19.65 -2.57 -9.24
C LYS A 116 20.29 -1.18 -9.13
N ALA A 117 20.56 -0.75 -7.91
CA ALA A 117 21.13 0.56 -7.60
C ALA A 117 22.06 0.45 -6.38
N PRO A 118 22.92 1.47 -6.10
CA PRO A 118 23.66 1.51 -4.86
C PRO A 118 22.73 1.48 -3.65
N THR A 119 23.08 0.66 -2.65
CA THR A 119 22.33 0.54 -1.40
C THR A 119 22.69 1.66 -0.45
N ILE A 120 21.72 2.10 0.35
CA ILE A 120 21.93 3.08 1.41
C ILE A 120 22.32 2.33 2.69
N SER A 121 23.36 2.82 3.38
CA SER A 121 23.77 2.34 4.70
C SER A 121 23.66 3.41 5.79
N ASN A 122 23.78 4.68 5.41
CA ASN A 122 23.70 5.81 6.31
C ASN A 122 22.79 6.92 5.71
N PRO A 123 21.46 6.75 5.82
CA PRO A 123 20.50 7.60 5.14
C PRO A 123 20.58 9.05 5.60
N THR A 124 20.45 9.97 4.67
CA THR A 124 20.35 11.40 4.93
C THR A 124 19.27 12.03 4.06
N ILE A 125 18.56 13.02 4.61
CA ILE A 125 17.61 13.81 3.84
C ILE A 125 18.38 14.89 3.08
N GLU A 126 18.38 14.79 1.76
CA GLU A 126 19.01 15.77 0.88
C GLU A 126 18.18 17.05 0.77
N TRP A 127 16.89 16.86 0.59
CA TRP A 127 15.94 17.95 0.56
C TRP A 127 14.53 17.47 0.99
N ARG A 128 13.78 18.43 1.48
CA ARG A 128 12.38 18.25 1.90
C ARG A 128 11.60 19.48 1.50
N ILE A 129 10.66 19.33 0.58
CA ILE A 129 9.92 20.45 -0.02
C ILE A 129 8.42 20.23 0.13
N PHE A 130 7.67 21.32 0.26
CA PHE A 130 6.21 21.25 0.35
C PHE A 130 5.61 21.32 -1.06
N THR A 131 5.04 20.21 -1.54
CA THR A 131 4.36 20.09 -2.85
C THR A 131 2.85 20.08 -2.73
N GLY A 132 2.35 19.51 -1.69
CA GLY A 132 0.97 19.11 -1.48
C GLY A 132 0.88 17.61 -1.16
N ILE A 133 -0.27 17.16 -0.74
CA ILE A 133 -0.53 15.79 -0.30
C ILE A 133 -0.19 14.80 -1.41
N ALA A 134 0.65 13.85 -1.10
CA ALA A 134 0.82 12.65 -1.90
C ALA A 134 -0.15 11.59 -1.37
N GLY A 135 -1.16 11.26 -2.16
CA GLY A 135 -2.16 10.24 -1.81
C GLY A 135 -1.55 8.84 -1.70
N TRP A 136 -2.30 7.90 -1.21
CA TRP A 136 -1.86 6.53 -0.89
C TRP A 136 -1.36 5.72 -2.11
N LEU A 137 -1.89 6.01 -3.29
CA LEU A 137 -1.43 5.40 -4.54
C LEU A 137 -0.46 6.31 -5.31
N ASN A 138 -0.04 7.42 -4.73
CA ASN A 138 0.81 8.37 -5.42
C ASN A 138 2.29 8.04 -5.20
N SER A 139 2.88 7.35 -6.17
CA SER A 139 4.32 7.12 -6.21
C SER A 139 4.96 8.17 -7.11
N PRO A 140 6.03 8.84 -6.68
CA PRO A 140 6.80 9.70 -7.58
C PRO A 140 7.36 8.89 -8.75
N LEU A 141 7.56 9.54 -9.90
CA LEU A 141 8.34 8.99 -11.01
C LEU A 141 9.72 9.62 -11.01
N ILE A 142 10.73 8.87 -11.43
CA ILE A 142 12.10 9.36 -11.58
C ILE A 142 12.60 9.01 -12.99
N VAL A 143 12.93 10.06 -13.76
CA VAL A 143 13.43 9.91 -15.13
C VAL A 143 14.68 10.77 -15.28
N GLY A 144 15.82 10.13 -15.39
CA GLY A 144 17.11 10.81 -15.38
C GLY A 144 17.33 11.57 -14.08
N ASP A 145 17.47 12.88 -14.15
CA ASP A 145 17.68 13.79 -13.02
C ASP A 145 16.39 14.51 -12.56
N ARG A 146 15.24 14.06 -13.01
CA ARG A 146 13.93 14.65 -12.69
C ARG A 146 13.05 13.74 -11.87
N VAL A 147 12.32 14.35 -10.95
CA VAL A 147 11.26 13.75 -10.17
C VAL A 147 9.93 14.36 -10.58
N PHE A 148 8.95 13.52 -10.92
CA PHE A 148 7.59 13.96 -11.19
C PHE A 148 6.68 13.45 -10.08
N VAL A 149 5.80 14.31 -9.58
CA VAL A 149 4.85 13.95 -8.52
C VAL A 149 3.49 14.58 -8.76
N ALA A 150 2.45 13.80 -8.55
CA ALA A 150 1.07 14.27 -8.50
C ALA A 150 0.78 14.85 -7.10
N SER A 151 -0.07 15.83 -7.00
CA SER A 151 -0.43 16.50 -5.76
C SER A 151 -1.94 16.66 -5.63
N ALA A 152 -2.44 16.37 -4.44
CA ALA A 152 -3.81 16.65 -4.01
C ALA A 152 -3.87 17.92 -3.12
N GLY A 153 -3.03 18.91 -3.41
CA GLY A 153 -3.02 20.19 -2.74
C GLY A 153 -2.80 20.10 -1.22
N ARG A 154 -3.52 20.91 -0.46
CA ARG A 154 -3.45 20.94 1.01
C ARG A 154 -4.51 20.09 1.69
N ALA A 155 -5.52 19.70 0.98
CA ALA A 155 -6.62 18.91 1.52
C ALA A 155 -7.30 18.12 0.40
N GLN A 156 -7.27 16.80 0.51
CA GLN A 156 -7.88 15.91 -0.47
C GLN A 156 -9.36 16.20 -0.71
N GLY A 157 -9.80 16.05 -1.95
CA GLY A 157 -11.18 16.25 -2.39
C GLY A 157 -11.64 17.70 -2.37
N THR A 158 -10.72 18.66 -2.31
CA THR A 158 -11.03 20.11 -2.33
C THR A 158 -10.15 20.81 -3.36
N GLU A 159 -10.73 21.77 -4.10
CA GLU A 159 -9.96 22.60 -5.01
C GLU A 159 -8.86 23.37 -4.27
N ASP A 160 -7.62 23.22 -4.68
CA ASP A 160 -6.46 23.94 -4.16
C ASP A 160 -5.53 24.36 -5.32
N ALA A 161 -4.90 25.52 -5.18
CA ALA A 161 -3.97 26.04 -6.19
C ALA A 161 -2.69 25.20 -6.34
N ARG A 162 -2.53 24.17 -5.52
CA ARG A 162 -1.40 23.21 -5.56
C ARG A 162 -1.79 21.86 -6.15
N ASP A 163 -3.07 21.68 -6.52
CA ASP A 163 -3.48 20.50 -7.24
C ASP A 163 -2.82 20.48 -8.61
N GLY A 164 -2.18 19.37 -8.94
CA GLY A 164 -1.49 19.30 -10.20
C GLY A 164 -0.31 18.35 -10.24
N VAL A 165 0.54 18.54 -11.25
CA VAL A 165 1.77 17.78 -11.45
C VAL A 165 2.96 18.71 -11.32
N TYR A 166 3.95 18.29 -10.55
CA TYR A 166 5.20 19.00 -10.36
C TYR A 166 6.37 18.23 -10.96
N ALA A 167 7.35 18.95 -11.50
CA ALA A 167 8.66 18.42 -11.80
C ALA A 167 9.72 19.12 -10.95
N TYR A 168 10.59 18.31 -10.37
CA TYR A 168 11.70 18.76 -9.54
C TYR A 168 13.02 18.15 -10.03
N ASN A 169 14.10 18.87 -9.84
CA ASN A 169 15.42 18.28 -9.99
C ASN A 169 15.72 17.33 -8.84
N LEU A 170 16.12 16.10 -9.13
CA LEU A 170 16.35 15.01 -8.18
C LEU A 170 17.37 15.36 -7.10
N TYR A 171 18.45 16.06 -7.47
CA TYR A 171 19.56 16.34 -6.56
C TYR A 171 19.34 17.57 -5.68
N THR A 172 18.61 18.56 -6.19
CA THR A 172 18.49 19.87 -5.52
C THR A 172 17.11 20.17 -4.96
N GLY A 173 16.09 19.39 -5.33
CA GLY A 173 14.70 19.68 -4.99
C GLY A 173 14.15 20.96 -5.64
N ARG A 174 14.90 21.58 -6.57
CA ARG A 174 14.43 22.79 -7.25
C ARG A 174 13.31 22.46 -8.20
N GLN A 175 12.16 23.14 -8.03
CA GLN A 175 11.06 23.04 -8.98
C GLN A 175 11.47 23.51 -10.37
N GLU A 176 11.21 22.71 -11.38
CA GLU A 176 11.47 23.01 -12.79
C GLU A 176 10.21 23.54 -13.47
N TRP A 177 9.09 22.87 -13.26
CA TRP A 177 7.80 23.33 -13.75
C TRP A 177 6.64 22.83 -12.86
N PHE A 178 5.45 23.38 -13.10
CA PHE A 178 4.19 23.00 -12.46
C PHE A 178 3.07 23.06 -13.49
N PHE A 179 2.31 21.98 -13.58
CA PHE A 179 1.04 21.91 -14.34
C PHE A 179 -0.12 21.86 -13.35
N GLY A 180 -0.95 22.93 -13.33
CA GLY A 180 -2.07 23.05 -12.40
C GLY A 180 -3.31 22.27 -12.87
N ALA A 181 -4.00 21.63 -11.91
CA ALA A 181 -5.30 21.00 -12.05
C ALA A 181 -6.34 21.71 -11.16
N THR A 182 -7.61 21.40 -11.31
CA THR A 182 -8.69 21.99 -10.50
C THR A 182 -8.99 21.13 -9.26
N LEU A 183 -8.75 19.82 -9.36
CA LEU A 183 -8.94 18.85 -8.28
C LEU A 183 -7.71 17.94 -8.16
N ASP A 184 -7.75 17.07 -7.18
CA ASP A 184 -6.67 16.14 -6.83
C ASP A 184 -6.14 15.37 -8.04
N MET A 185 -4.81 15.34 -8.16
CA MET A 185 -4.12 14.46 -9.10
C MET A 185 -3.70 13.19 -8.36
N ASN A 186 -4.08 12.03 -8.92
CA ASN A 186 -3.96 10.74 -8.23
C ASN A 186 -2.82 9.86 -8.75
N GLY A 187 -2.59 9.82 -10.05
CA GLY A 187 -1.63 8.90 -10.66
C GLY A 187 -0.84 9.49 -11.80
N LEU A 188 0.40 9.02 -11.95
CA LEU A 188 1.29 9.38 -13.05
C LEU A 188 1.85 8.14 -13.73
N GLY A 189 2.11 8.26 -15.05
CA GLY A 189 2.90 7.33 -15.84
C GLY A 189 3.75 8.11 -16.83
N TYR A 190 4.89 7.55 -17.26
CA TYR A 190 5.80 8.19 -18.20
C TYR A 190 6.13 7.28 -19.37
N GLY A 191 6.22 7.86 -20.56
CA GLY A 191 6.74 7.23 -21.75
C GLY A 191 6.98 8.24 -22.88
N ASN A 192 8.03 8.05 -23.65
CA ASN A 192 8.36 8.87 -24.82
C ASN A 192 8.37 10.38 -24.58
N GLY A 193 8.82 10.83 -23.39
CA GLY A 193 8.87 12.26 -23.04
C GLY A 193 7.51 12.85 -22.61
N ILE A 194 6.50 12.02 -22.40
CA ILE A 194 5.15 12.43 -22.00
C ILE A 194 4.85 11.91 -20.61
N ILE A 195 4.44 12.79 -19.71
CA ILE A 195 3.78 12.44 -18.45
C ILE A 195 2.29 12.29 -18.73
N VAL A 196 1.75 11.12 -18.44
CA VAL A 196 0.31 10.92 -18.40
C VAL A 196 -0.15 11.08 -16.97
N ALA A 197 -1.13 11.92 -16.75
CA ALA A 197 -1.66 12.22 -15.42
C ALA A 197 -3.16 11.97 -15.37
N THR A 198 -3.65 11.49 -14.20
CA THR A 198 -5.06 11.19 -13.94
C THR A 198 -5.47 11.74 -12.57
N GLY A 199 -6.75 12.00 -12.36
CA GLY A 199 -7.22 12.55 -11.10
C GLY A 199 -8.75 12.65 -10.98
N ASP A 200 -9.20 13.37 -9.96
CA ASP A 200 -10.60 13.47 -9.55
C ASP A 200 -11.48 14.28 -10.53
N GLU A 201 -10.87 15.07 -11.42
CA GLU A 201 -11.61 15.77 -12.45
C GLU A 201 -12.25 14.84 -13.50
N GLY A 202 -11.89 13.56 -13.51
CA GLY A 202 -12.30 12.64 -14.55
C GLY A 202 -11.72 12.98 -15.91
N ARG A 203 -10.47 13.42 -15.92
CA ARG A 203 -9.69 13.74 -17.12
C ARG A 203 -8.39 12.97 -17.14
N VAL A 204 -7.85 12.79 -18.33
CA VAL A 204 -6.52 12.26 -18.60
C VAL A 204 -5.74 13.30 -19.36
N TRP A 205 -4.57 13.67 -18.87
CA TRP A 205 -3.69 14.66 -19.50
C TRP A 205 -2.42 14.02 -20.01
N GLY A 206 -2.02 14.38 -21.21
CA GLY A 206 -0.66 14.16 -21.72
C GLY A 206 0.12 15.47 -21.64
N ILE A 207 1.17 15.48 -20.84
CA ILE A 207 1.96 16.67 -20.48
C ILE A 207 3.39 16.44 -20.95
N ASP A 208 4.00 17.45 -21.60
CA ASP A 208 5.41 17.40 -21.97
C ASP A 208 6.29 17.32 -20.73
N ALA A 209 7.07 16.25 -20.59
CA ALA A 209 7.92 16.03 -19.42
C ALA A 209 9.06 17.08 -19.32
N THR A 210 9.36 17.80 -20.40
CA THR A 210 10.45 18.76 -20.45
C THR A 210 10.10 20.10 -19.80
N ASP A 211 8.89 20.60 -20.08
CA ASP A 211 8.51 21.97 -19.69
C ASP A 211 7.11 22.07 -19.03
N GLY A 212 6.39 20.96 -18.90
CA GLY A 212 5.05 20.91 -18.29
C GLY A 212 3.93 21.44 -19.20
N SER A 213 4.17 21.64 -20.49
CA SER A 213 3.15 22.10 -21.41
C SER A 213 2.14 21.01 -21.73
N LEU A 214 0.85 21.37 -21.88
CA LEU A 214 -0.20 20.44 -22.26
C LEU A 214 -0.02 19.99 -23.72
N ILE A 215 0.04 18.68 -23.95
CA ILE A 215 0.04 18.09 -25.30
C ILE A 215 -1.39 17.73 -25.70
N TRP A 216 -2.10 17.01 -24.86
CA TRP A 216 -3.49 16.61 -25.08
C TRP A 216 -4.25 16.44 -23.77
N VAL A 217 -5.57 16.47 -23.82
CA VAL A 217 -6.45 16.17 -22.70
C VAL A 217 -7.70 15.46 -23.20
N GLU A 218 -8.07 14.37 -22.48
CA GLU A 218 -9.30 13.61 -22.72
C GLU A 218 -10.18 13.60 -21.49
N THR A 219 -11.48 13.41 -21.68
CA THR A 219 -12.48 13.45 -20.61
C THR A 219 -13.15 12.09 -20.46
N LEU A 220 -13.03 11.50 -19.28
CA LEU A 220 -13.74 10.28 -18.86
C LEU A 220 -15.10 10.61 -18.26
N GLY A 221 -15.19 11.73 -17.53
CA GLY A 221 -16.41 12.18 -16.85
C GLY A 221 -16.59 11.64 -15.43
N VAL A 222 -15.75 10.70 -15.00
CA VAL A 222 -15.70 10.14 -13.65
C VAL A 222 -14.25 10.09 -13.16
N ALA A 223 -14.05 10.16 -11.86
CA ALA A 223 -12.73 10.16 -11.23
C ALA A 223 -11.91 8.90 -11.59
N THR A 224 -10.59 9.07 -11.61
CA THR A 224 -9.63 7.98 -11.73
C THR A 224 -8.82 7.88 -10.44
N PHE A 225 -8.68 6.69 -9.90
CA PHE A 225 -7.96 6.47 -8.64
C PHE A 225 -6.57 5.88 -8.86
N GLY A 226 -6.43 5.04 -9.90
CA GLY A 226 -5.21 4.29 -10.17
C GLY A 226 -4.21 5.00 -11.07
N TYR A 227 -3.08 4.34 -11.26
CA TYR A 227 -2.03 4.81 -12.15
C TYR A 227 -2.40 4.58 -13.62
N PRO A 228 -2.08 5.53 -14.49
CA PRO A 228 -2.09 5.26 -15.93
C PRO A 228 -0.92 4.32 -16.27
N LEU A 229 -1.22 3.21 -16.91
CA LEU A 229 -0.21 2.34 -17.53
C LEU A 229 0.23 2.96 -18.85
N VAL A 230 1.53 3.13 -19.06
CA VAL A 230 2.11 3.66 -20.29
C VAL A 230 3.01 2.61 -20.93
N LEU A 231 2.61 2.11 -22.10
CA LEU A 231 3.41 1.24 -22.95
C LEU A 231 4.05 2.09 -24.07
N GLU A 232 5.26 2.58 -23.83
CA GLU A 232 5.90 3.58 -24.69
C GLU A 232 6.23 3.06 -26.08
N GLU A 233 6.62 1.79 -26.19
CA GLU A 233 6.96 1.15 -27.47
C GLU A 233 5.73 1.05 -28.39
N ASP A 234 4.54 0.83 -27.79
CA ASP A 234 3.27 0.71 -28.52
C ASP A 234 2.54 2.05 -28.65
N ASN A 235 3.06 3.12 -28.07
CA ASN A 235 2.37 4.42 -27.92
C ASN A 235 0.97 4.27 -27.32
N LEU A 236 0.81 3.42 -26.32
CA LEU A 236 -0.46 3.06 -25.68
C LEU A 236 -0.49 3.56 -24.25
N VAL A 237 -1.62 4.12 -23.85
CA VAL A 237 -1.96 4.47 -22.47
C VAL A 237 -3.22 3.72 -22.06
N VAL A 238 -3.24 3.09 -20.90
CA VAL A 238 -4.43 2.45 -20.35
C VAL A 238 -4.77 3.06 -19.00
N VAL A 239 -6.02 3.50 -18.86
CA VAL A 239 -6.55 4.16 -17.66
C VAL A 239 -7.81 3.45 -17.20
N GLY A 240 -7.92 3.21 -15.90
CA GLY A 240 -9.14 2.72 -15.26
C GLY A 240 -9.83 3.81 -14.46
N ASP A 241 -11.16 3.78 -14.44
CA ASP A 241 -11.97 4.80 -13.74
C ASP A 241 -12.82 4.24 -12.59
N ALA A 242 -13.55 5.15 -11.93
CA ALA A 242 -14.40 4.85 -10.78
C ALA A 242 -15.66 4.05 -11.13
N ASP A 243 -16.06 4.00 -12.39
CA ASP A 243 -17.18 3.20 -12.86
C ASP A 243 -16.72 1.81 -13.39
N GLY A 244 -15.41 1.53 -13.31
CA GLY A 244 -14.82 0.26 -13.77
C GLY A 244 -14.57 0.22 -15.28
N VAL A 245 -14.67 1.36 -15.98
CA VAL A 245 -14.33 1.43 -17.40
C VAL A 245 -12.82 1.52 -17.57
N VAL A 246 -12.27 0.62 -18.38
CA VAL A 246 -10.89 0.62 -18.83
C VAL A 246 -10.83 1.30 -20.19
N THR A 247 -10.11 2.39 -20.30
CA THR A 247 -9.97 3.12 -21.55
C THR A 247 -8.52 3.18 -22.01
N ALA A 248 -8.30 2.84 -23.28
CA ALA A 248 -7.00 2.93 -23.91
C ALA A 248 -6.93 4.10 -24.89
N TYR A 249 -5.84 4.85 -24.80
CA TYR A 249 -5.57 6.01 -25.64
C TYR A 249 -4.22 5.88 -26.35
N ASN A 250 -4.09 6.61 -27.45
CA ASN A 250 -2.79 6.83 -28.08
C ASN A 250 -1.97 7.82 -27.26
N LEU A 251 -0.77 7.42 -26.82
CA LEU A 251 0.11 8.22 -25.96
C LEU A 251 0.43 9.62 -26.52
N ARG A 252 0.61 9.74 -27.84
CA ARG A 252 1.05 10.99 -28.46
C ARG A 252 -0.02 12.05 -28.65
N ASN A 253 -1.29 11.63 -28.80
CA ASN A 253 -2.35 12.55 -29.18
C ASN A 253 -3.68 12.37 -28.42
N GLY A 254 -3.75 11.46 -27.45
CA GLY A 254 -4.96 11.19 -26.67
C GLY A 254 -6.07 10.45 -27.41
N GLY A 255 -5.86 10.07 -28.68
CA GLY A 255 -6.92 9.43 -29.48
C GLY A 255 -7.38 8.10 -28.85
N LEU A 256 -8.71 7.94 -28.67
CA LEU A 256 -9.31 6.71 -28.14
C LEU A 256 -9.01 5.51 -29.06
N LEU A 257 -8.53 4.42 -28.46
CA LEU A 257 -8.22 3.18 -29.17
C LEU A 257 -9.26 2.10 -28.89
N TRP A 258 -9.51 1.80 -27.63
CA TRP A 258 -10.50 0.81 -27.21
C TRP A 258 -10.99 1.07 -25.79
N GLN A 259 -12.10 0.42 -25.41
CA GLN A 259 -12.65 0.41 -24.06
C GLN A 259 -13.06 -1.00 -23.65
N ARG A 260 -12.97 -1.30 -22.34
CA ARG A 260 -13.44 -2.51 -21.68
C ARG A 260 -14.12 -2.16 -20.36
N GLN A 261 -14.80 -3.12 -19.77
CA GLN A 261 -15.50 -2.97 -18.48
C GLN A 261 -15.08 -4.09 -17.55
N VAL A 262 -14.75 -3.75 -16.29
CA VAL A 262 -14.62 -4.69 -15.17
C VAL A 262 -15.68 -4.38 -14.11
N ASP A 263 -15.92 -5.30 -13.19
CA ASP A 263 -16.87 -5.08 -12.10
C ASP A 263 -16.24 -4.29 -10.95
N GLY A 264 -16.85 -3.16 -10.65
CA GLY A 264 -16.43 -2.20 -9.62
C GLY A 264 -15.33 -1.24 -10.06
N PRO A 265 -15.07 -0.20 -9.23
CA PRO A 265 -14.03 0.79 -9.47
C PRO A 265 -12.64 0.18 -9.70
N ILE A 266 -11.84 0.81 -10.54
CA ILE A 266 -10.43 0.44 -10.71
C ILE A 266 -9.60 1.33 -9.81
N ARG A 267 -9.05 0.75 -8.74
CA ARG A 267 -8.31 1.49 -7.71
C ARG A 267 -6.80 1.53 -7.95
N GLY A 268 -6.21 0.41 -8.36
CA GLY A 268 -4.76 0.24 -8.46
C GLY A 268 -4.17 0.56 -9.84
N GLY A 269 -5.00 0.62 -10.88
CA GLY A 269 -4.54 0.76 -12.26
C GLY A 269 -4.28 -0.59 -12.94
N ALA A 270 -3.74 -0.53 -14.16
CA ALA A 270 -3.41 -1.68 -14.97
C ALA A 270 -1.92 -2.01 -14.90
N VAL A 271 -1.57 -3.27 -15.13
CA VAL A 271 -0.19 -3.78 -15.21
C VAL A 271 0.02 -4.51 -16.54
N SER A 272 1.25 -4.54 -17.04
CA SER A 272 1.56 -5.24 -18.30
C SER A 272 2.97 -5.87 -18.27
N ASP A 273 3.16 -6.91 -19.04
CA ASP A 273 4.48 -7.47 -19.39
C ASP A 273 4.96 -7.05 -20.80
N GLY A 274 4.26 -6.07 -21.41
CA GLY A 274 4.50 -5.62 -22.77
C GLY A 274 3.70 -6.35 -23.85
N GLU A 275 3.08 -7.49 -23.54
CA GLU A 275 2.22 -8.26 -24.44
C GLU A 275 0.77 -8.33 -23.96
N MET A 276 0.59 -8.58 -22.68
CA MET A 276 -0.69 -8.69 -22.02
C MET A 276 -0.87 -7.51 -21.04
N ILE A 277 -2.09 -7.04 -20.91
CA ILE A 277 -2.50 -6.01 -19.94
C ILE A 277 -3.50 -6.66 -18.99
N VAL A 278 -3.24 -6.54 -17.68
CA VAL A 278 -4.13 -7.04 -16.63
C VAL A 278 -4.71 -5.90 -15.84
N ILE A 279 -5.99 -5.93 -15.63
CA ILE A 279 -6.76 -4.95 -14.89
C ILE A 279 -7.61 -5.67 -13.83
N ALA A 280 -7.67 -5.11 -12.63
CA ALA A 280 -8.48 -5.62 -11.54
C ALA A 280 -9.52 -4.59 -11.10
N GLY A 281 -10.79 -4.97 -11.15
CA GLY A 281 -11.91 -4.22 -10.56
C GLY A 281 -12.03 -4.50 -9.07
N GLU A 282 -12.51 -3.52 -8.30
CA GLU A 282 -12.66 -3.61 -6.84
C GLU A 282 -13.48 -4.83 -6.42
N ASN A 283 -14.46 -5.24 -7.22
CA ASN A 283 -15.32 -6.39 -6.94
C ASN A 283 -14.72 -7.75 -7.35
N ARG A 284 -13.38 -7.85 -7.45
CA ARG A 284 -12.62 -9.09 -7.70
C ARG A 284 -12.66 -9.60 -9.14
N ASP A 285 -13.17 -8.81 -10.05
CA ASP A 285 -13.15 -9.11 -11.48
C ASP A 285 -11.77 -8.75 -12.06
N VAL A 286 -11.02 -9.76 -12.49
CA VAL A 286 -9.69 -9.60 -13.08
C VAL A 286 -9.77 -9.95 -14.55
N LEU A 287 -9.42 -8.98 -15.38
CA LEU A 287 -9.46 -9.06 -16.84
C LEU A 287 -8.06 -8.97 -17.41
N ALA A 288 -7.69 -9.88 -18.28
CA ALA A 288 -6.52 -9.79 -19.13
C ALA A 288 -6.93 -9.56 -20.59
N VAL A 289 -6.25 -8.61 -21.23
CA VAL A 289 -6.45 -8.27 -22.65
C VAL A 289 -5.12 -8.17 -23.37
N ASP A 290 -5.14 -8.30 -24.69
CA ASP A 290 -4.00 -7.92 -25.54
C ASP A 290 -3.92 -6.38 -25.70
N LYS A 291 -2.89 -5.88 -26.37
CA LYS A 291 -2.69 -4.44 -26.65
C LYS A 291 -3.82 -3.79 -27.48
N ASN A 292 -4.61 -4.59 -28.20
CA ASN A 292 -5.78 -4.14 -28.95
C ASN A 292 -7.08 -4.21 -28.12
N GLY A 293 -6.97 -4.59 -26.84
CA GLY A 293 -8.10 -4.77 -25.96
C GLY A 293 -8.86 -6.07 -26.17
N THR A 294 -8.36 -7.05 -26.94
CA THR A 294 -9.00 -8.35 -27.08
C THR A 294 -8.86 -9.13 -25.76
N GLU A 295 -9.96 -9.60 -25.22
CA GLU A 295 -9.96 -10.41 -24.00
C GLU A 295 -9.20 -11.72 -24.23
N LEU A 296 -8.19 -11.96 -23.37
CA LEU A 296 -7.41 -13.18 -23.32
C LEU A 296 -8.03 -14.15 -22.31
N TRP A 297 -8.31 -13.65 -21.12
CA TRP A 297 -9.04 -14.36 -20.07
C TRP A 297 -9.69 -13.37 -19.10
N ARG A 298 -10.68 -13.89 -18.34
CA ARG A 298 -11.34 -13.17 -17.28
C ARG A 298 -11.69 -14.13 -16.15
N VAL A 299 -11.39 -13.72 -14.91
CA VAL A 299 -11.68 -14.53 -13.72
C VAL A 299 -12.21 -13.64 -12.59
N GLU A 300 -13.11 -14.20 -11.78
CA GLU A 300 -13.44 -13.63 -10.47
C GLU A 300 -12.54 -14.29 -9.42
N VAL A 301 -11.67 -13.49 -8.78
CA VAL A 301 -10.81 -13.98 -7.70
C VAL A 301 -11.67 -14.25 -6.48
N ARG A 302 -11.78 -15.51 -6.10
CA ARG A 302 -12.62 -15.95 -4.98
C ARG A 302 -11.74 -16.22 -3.77
N GLU A 303 -12.23 -15.81 -2.63
CA GLU A 303 -11.67 -16.22 -1.37
C GLU A 303 -12.14 -17.63 -1.02
N ARG A 304 -11.26 -18.41 -0.39
CA ARG A 304 -11.54 -19.77 0.04
C ARG A 304 -12.55 -19.77 1.19
N ASP A 305 -13.69 -20.38 1.00
CA ASP A 305 -14.65 -20.87 2.01
C ASP A 305 -15.41 -19.87 2.92
N THR A 306 -15.55 -18.59 2.57
CA THR A 306 -16.41 -17.70 3.37
C THR A 306 -17.58 -17.16 2.56
N GLU A 307 -18.76 -17.73 2.79
CA GLU A 307 -20.03 -17.14 2.33
C GLU A 307 -20.20 -15.76 3.00
N GLY A 308 -20.22 -14.70 2.21
CA GLY A 308 -20.64 -13.36 2.62
C GLY A 308 -19.56 -12.33 2.94
N ALA A 309 -18.29 -12.63 2.81
CA ALA A 309 -17.25 -11.65 3.02
C ALA A 309 -16.98 -10.80 1.76
N LEU A 310 -16.94 -9.49 1.93
CA LEU A 310 -16.71 -8.53 0.86
C LEU A 310 -15.20 -8.28 0.67
N ALA A 311 -14.47 -9.28 0.14
CA ALA A 311 -13.09 -9.03 -0.28
C ALA A 311 -13.08 -8.03 -1.46
N ARG A 312 -12.12 -7.12 -1.47
CA ARG A 312 -11.97 -6.08 -2.49
C ARG A 312 -10.54 -6.00 -2.97
N ILE A 313 -10.36 -5.65 -4.25
CA ILE A 313 -9.05 -5.39 -4.82
C ILE A 313 -8.85 -3.87 -4.91
N TRP A 314 -7.87 -3.38 -4.17
CA TRP A 314 -7.52 -1.95 -4.19
C TRP A 314 -6.11 -1.70 -4.72
N ALA A 315 -5.20 -2.63 -4.50
CA ALA A 315 -3.84 -2.53 -5.01
C ALA A 315 -3.75 -2.80 -6.52
N ALA A 316 -2.74 -2.26 -7.14
CA ALA A 316 -2.39 -2.65 -8.50
C ALA A 316 -1.90 -4.11 -8.52
N PRO A 317 -2.28 -4.91 -9.53
CA PRO A 317 -1.66 -6.21 -9.73
C PRO A 317 -0.14 -6.10 -9.97
N THR A 318 0.58 -7.18 -9.69
CA THR A 318 2.01 -7.32 -10.02
C THR A 318 2.18 -8.49 -10.98
N ILE A 319 2.92 -8.32 -12.07
CA ILE A 319 3.32 -9.43 -12.95
C ILE A 319 4.74 -9.83 -12.63
N VAL A 320 4.95 -11.10 -12.33
CA VAL A 320 6.26 -11.69 -12.09
C VAL A 320 6.29 -13.09 -12.69
N ARG A 321 7.26 -13.38 -13.52
CA ARG A 321 7.39 -14.67 -14.24
C ARG A 321 6.11 -15.02 -15.01
N ASP A 322 5.51 -16.17 -14.72
CA ASP A 322 4.24 -16.63 -15.29
C ASP A 322 3.03 -16.38 -14.37
N LEU A 323 3.17 -15.48 -13.40
CA LEU A 323 2.16 -15.17 -12.41
C LEU A 323 1.66 -13.72 -12.49
N VAL A 324 0.38 -13.56 -12.16
CA VAL A 324 -0.26 -12.29 -11.82
C VAL A 324 -0.61 -12.35 -10.34
N VAL A 325 -0.01 -11.48 -9.55
CA VAL A 325 -0.21 -11.44 -8.09
C VAL A 325 -1.20 -10.35 -7.73
N ILE A 326 -2.24 -10.71 -7.01
CA ILE A 326 -3.34 -9.84 -6.57
C ILE A 326 -3.34 -9.79 -5.04
N THR A 327 -3.33 -8.59 -4.46
CA THR A 327 -3.56 -8.40 -3.03
C THR A 327 -4.99 -7.94 -2.79
N MET A 328 -5.62 -8.50 -1.77
CA MET A 328 -7.02 -8.22 -1.43
C MET A 328 -7.14 -7.69 0.00
N LEU A 329 -8.07 -6.78 0.19
CA LEU A 329 -8.46 -6.28 1.50
C LEU A 329 -9.84 -6.83 1.91
N ARG A 330 -10.08 -6.89 3.22
CA ARG A 330 -11.40 -7.16 3.82
C ARG A 330 -11.75 -6.07 4.81
N GLU A 331 -12.94 -5.53 4.70
CA GLU A 331 -13.38 -4.39 5.52
C GLU A 331 -14.25 -4.76 6.71
N ASP A 332 -14.87 -5.94 6.73
CA ASP A 332 -16.02 -6.20 7.60
C ASP A 332 -15.90 -7.39 8.56
N THR A 333 -14.80 -8.11 8.54
CA THR A 333 -14.59 -9.25 9.44
C THR A 333 -13.14 -9.38 9.87
N PHE A 334 -12.90 -10.05 10.99
CA PHE A 334 -11.61 -10.52 11.50
C PHE A 334 -10.90 -11.52 10.56
N ALA A 335 -10.99 -11.30 9.28
CA ALA A 335 -10.51 -12.21 8.29
C ALA A 335 -9.17 -11.75 7.73
N GLU A 336 -8.38 -12.72 7.44
CA GLU A 336 -6.99 -12.63 7.05
C GLU A 336 -6.84 -11.96 5.68
N PRO A 337 -5.84 -11.07 5.51
CA PRO A 337 -5.52 -10.53 4.21
C PRO A 337 -5.14 -11.67 3.26
N ALA A 338 -5.57 -11.60 2.01
CA ALA A 338 -5.26 -12.61 1.02
C ALA A 338 -4.36 -12.05 -0.08
N ILE A 339 -3.31 -12.80 -0.40
CA ILE A 339 -2.51 -12.62 -1.60
C ILE A 339 -2.76 -13.82 -2.49
N THR A 340 -3.17 -13.59 -3.72
CA THR A 340 -3.51 -14.64 -4.69
C THR A 340 -2.61 -14.55 -5.90
N ALA A 341 -2.00 -15.66 -6.30
CA ALA A 341 -1.32 -15.79 -7.56
C ALA A 341 -2.20 -16.49 -8.60
N LEU A 342 -2.35 -15.85 -9.73
CA LEU A 342 -3.02 -16.37 -10.91
C LEU A 342 -2.00 -16.72 -11.97
N ARG A 343 -2.24 -17.76 -12.73
CA ARG A 343 -1.43 -18.10 -13.90
C ARG A 343 -1.64 -17.07 -15.00
N LYS A 344 -0.56 -16.53 -15.50
CA LYS A 344 -0.58 -15.47 -16.53
C LYS A 344 -1.30 -15.92 -17.80
N SER A 345 -1.17 -17.19 -18.20
CA SER A 345 -1.68 -17.71 -19.48
C SER A 345 -3.20 -17.86 -19.55
N ASP A 346 -3.89 -18.08 -18.42
CA ASP A 346 -5.32 -18.44 -18.40
C ASP A 346 -6.10 -17.90 -17.19
N GLY A 347 -5.43 -17.18 -16.29
CA GLY A 347 -6.05 -16.65 -15.08
C GLY A 347 -6.38 -17.67 -14.00
N SER A 348 -6.01 -18.96 -14.17
CA SER A 348 -6.27 -19.98 -13.17
C SER A 348 -5.47 -19.70 -11.89
N GLN A 349 -6.11 -19.89 -10.71
CA GLN A 349 -5.44 -19.73 -9.43
C GLN A 349 -4.35 -20.78 -9.25
N VAL A 350 -3.13 -20.33 -8.93
CA VAL A 350 -1.98 -21.19 -8.62
C VAL A 350 -1.94 -21.45 -7.13
N TRP A 351 -1.92 -20.38 -6.33
CA TRP A 351 -1.98 -20.45 -4.87
C TRP A 351 -2.70 -19.22 -4.31
N GLN A 352 -3.09 -19.32 -3.04
CA GLN A 352 -3.62 -18.22 -2.26
C GLN A 352 -3.04 -18.30 -0.86
N ALA A 353 -2.30 -17.26 -0.45
CA ALA A 353 -1.77 -17.10 0.87
C ALA A 353 -2.80 -16.38 1.74
N MET A 354 -3.16 -16.99 2.84
CA MET A 354 -4.05 -16.50 3.89
C MET A 354 -3.40 -16.75 5.24
N ASP A 355 -3.71 -15.97 6.27
CA ASP A 355 -3.13 -16.12 7.62
C ASP A 355 -1.59 -16.08 7.61
N ILE A 356 -1.08 -15.00 7.07
CA ILE A 356 0.35 -14.80 6.98
C ILE A 356 0.82 -14.36 8.36
N ALA A 357 1.74 -15.12 8.97
CA ALA A 357 2.35 -14.88 10.28
C ALA A 357 1.44 -15.06 11.52
N GLY A 358 0.27 -15.70 11.42
CA GLY A 358 -0.55 -16.09 12.56
C GLY A 358 -1.17 -14.93 13.36
N ILE A 359 -1.22 -13.74 12.78
CA ILE A 359 -1.81 -12.57 13.43
C ILE A 359 -3.28 -12.44 12.97
N LYS A 360 -4.18 -12.86 13.84
CA LYS A 360 -5.61 -12.58 13.66
C LYS A 360 -5.87 -11.12 13.98
N ASN A 361 -5.87 -10.28 12.99
CA ASN A 361 -6.18 -8.87 13.14
C ASN A 361 -7.61 -8.54 12.74
N GLU A 362 -8.27 -7.75 13.58
CA GLU A 362 -9.64 -7.24 13.36
C GLU A 362 -9.77 -6.39 12.08
N TRP A 363 -8.66 -6.06 11.42
CA TRP A 363 -8.58 -5.07 10.35
C TRP A 363 -7.75 -5.54 9.15
N GLY A 364 -7.71 -6.83 8.90
CA GLY A 364 -6.90 -7.43 7.83
C GLY A 364 -7.14 -6.82 6.47
N SER A 365 -6.32 -5.83 6.08
CA SER A 365 -6.44 -5.20 4.77
C SER A 365 -5.07 -4.88 4.17
N ILE A 366 -4.67 -5.61 3.11
CA ILE A 366 -3.52 -5.25 2.31
C ILE A 366 -3.99 -4.31 1.21
N ARG A 367 -3.51 -3.06 1.24
CA ARG A 367 -3.80 -2.03 0.23
C ARG A 367 -2.60 -1.72 -0.65
N SER A 368 -1.46 -2.31 -0.33
CA SER A 368 -0.22 -2.22 -1.11
C SER A 368 -0.11 -3.37 -2.11
N SER A 369 0.60 -3.14 -3.19
CA SER A 369 1.09 -4.21 -4.05
C SER A 369 2.33 -4.85 -3.43
N VAL A 370 2.63 -6.08 -3.81
CA VAL A 370 3.87 -6.74 -3.42
C VAL A 370 5.05 -6.20 -4.25
N ALA A 371 6.27 -6.23 -3.70
CA ALA A 371 7.49 -6.13 -4.50
C ALA A 371 8.01 -7.53 -4.79
N ALA A 372 8.61 -7.75 -5.95
CA ALA A 372 9.16 -9.03 -6.35
C ALA A 372 10.68 -8.94 -6.51
N VAL A 373 11.41 -9.90 -5.93
CA VAL A 373 12.87 -9.98 -6.04
C VAL A 373 13.31 -11.44 -5.99
N GLY A 374 13.99 -11.89 -7.04
CA GLY A 374 14.41 -13.28 -7.16
C GLY A 374 13.24 -14.25 -6.97
N ASP A 375 13.28 -15.09 -5.94
CA ASP A 375 12.23 -16.07 -5.65
C ASP A 375 11.20 -15.58 -4.60
N LEU A 376 11.22 -14.27 -4.26
CA LEU A 376 10.44 -13.74 -3.17
C LEU A 376 9.44 -12.65 -3.61
N LEU A 377 8.26 -12.66 -2.96
CA LEU A 377 7.30 -11.56 -2.94
C LEU A 377 7.33 -10.92 -1.56
N VAL A 378 7.59 -9.61 -1.50
CA VAL A 378 7.75 -8.89 -0.24
C VAL A 378 6.63 -7.86 -0.06
N TYR A 379 6.06 -7.77 1.15
CA TYR A 379 5.03 -6.78 1.48
C TYR A 379 5.08 -6.41 2.97
N GLY A 380 4.48 -5.27 3.30
CA GLY A 380 4.27 -4.88 4.70
C GLY A 380 2.99 -5.50 5.25
N GLU A 381 3.08 -6.22 6.37
CA GLU A 381 1.92 -6.81 7.00
C GLU A 381 1.00 -5.73 7.59
N PRO A 382 -0.32 -5.79 7.33
CA PRO A 382 -1.26 -4.84 7.90
C PRO A 382 -1.28 -4.92 9.43
N TYR A 383 -1.34 -3.74 10.07
CA TYR A 383 -1.50 -3.61 11.53
C TYR A 383 -0.42 -4.29 12.38
N SER A 384 0.73 -4.56 11.82
CA SER A 384 1.86 -5.13 12.53
C SER A 384 3.15 -4.34 12.29
N ASP A 385 4.21 -4.72 13.00
CA ASP A 385 5.56 -4.21 12.80
C ASP A 385 6.36 -5.05 11.79
N ARG A 386 5.71 -5.94 11.04
CA ARG A 386 6.38 -6.94 10.22
C ARG A 386 6.47 -6.54 8.75
N LEU A 387 7.59 -6.88 8.18
CA LEU A 387 7.82 -7.05 6.77
C LEU A 387 7.85 -8.55 6.49
N VAL A 388 7.10 -9.02 5.51
CA VAL A 388 6.94 -10.45 5.22
C VAL A 388 7.38 -10.74 3.80
N ALA A 389 8.06 -11.86 3.59
CA ALA A 389 8.37 -12.41 2.29
C ALA A 389 7.69 -13.76 2.10
N LEU A 390 7.08 -13.93 0.95
CA LEU A 390 6.51 -15.19 0.49
C LEU A 390 7.39 -15.78 -0.63
N ASP A 391 7.46 -17.08 -0.68
CA ASP A 391 7.99 -17.80 -1.83
C ASP A 391 7.05 -17.62 -3.04
N ILE A 392 7.58 -17.23 -4.20
CA ILE A 392 6.79 -16.91 -5.39
C ILE A 392 6.01 -18.12 -5.91
N GLU A 393 6.59 -19.33 -5.83
CA GLU A 393 5.99 -20.51 -6.44
C GLU A 393 4.86 -21.11 -5.57
N THR A 394 5.02 -21.00 -4.23
CA THR A 394 4.13 -21.69 -3.29
C THR A 394 3.19 -20.75 -2.53
N GLY A 395 3.54 -19.47 -2.39
CA GLY A 395 2.86 -18.51 -1.53
C GLY A 395 3.09 -18.76 -0.02
N GLU A 396 3.98 -19.68 0.35
CA GLU A 396 4.35 -19.92 1.73
C GLU A 396 5.27 -18.82 2.27
N THR A 397 5.16 -18.53 3.57
CA THR A 397 6.05 -17.55 4.22
C THR A 397 7.47 -18.05 4.22
N ALA A 398 8.36 -17.36 3.51
CA ALA A 398 9.79 -17.67 3.50
C ALA A 398 10.48 -17.10 4.76
N TRP A 399 10.12 -15.84 5.12
CA TRP A 399 10.59 -15.19 6.34
C TRP A 399 9.69 -14.01 6.72
N ASP A 400 9.82 -13.57 7.97
CA ASP A 400 9.24 -12.32 8.45
C ASP A 400 10.21 -11.58 9.38
N VAL A 401 10.26 -10.26 9.29
CA VAL A 401 11.17 -9.40 10.06
C VAL A 401 10.39 -8.29 10.75
N LYS A 402 10.63 -8.13 12.05
CA LYS A 402 10.08 -7.00 12.81
C LYS A 402 10.91 -5.74 12.54
N THR A 403 10.27 -4.69 12.09
CA THR A 403 10.91 -3.38 11.91
C THR A 403 10.95 -2.54 13.19
N GLY A 404 10.22 -2.95 14.22
CA GLY A 404 10.22 -2.33 15.55
C GLY A 404 9.27 -1.17 15.73
N ALA A 405 8.35 -0.94 14.80
CA ALA A 405 7.32 0.07 14.93
C ALA A 405 5.95 -0.46 14.48
N TYR A 406 4.93 -0.27 15.30
CA TYR A 406 3.58 -0.78 15.11
C TYR A 406 2.71 0.09 14.21
N CYS A 407 3.24 0.72 13.17
CA CYS A 407 2.44 1.63 12.37
C CYS A 407 2.35 1.18 10.92
N PHE A 408 1.27 0.54 10.61
CA PHE A 408 0.64 0.30 9.31
C PHE A 408 1.53 0.42 8.05
N PRO A 409 2.36 -0.56 7.72
CA PRO A 409 3.06 -0.55 6.44
C PRO A 409 2.18 -1.05 5.27
N HIS A 410 0.88 -1.20 5.45
CA HIS A 410 0.00 -1.83 4.48
C HIS A 410 -0.49 -0.91 3.34
N TRP A 411 -0.21 0.39 3.43
CA TRP A 411 -0.55 1.34 2.37
C TRP A 411 0.58 1.53 1.37
N PRO A 412 1.82 1.86 1.79
CA PRO A 412 2.92 1.96 0.86
C PRO A 412 3.33 0.59 0.34
N SER A 413 3.50 0.47 -0.96
CA SER A 413 4.17 -0.70 -1.52
C SER A 413 5.67 -0.60 -1.29
N PRO A 414 6.36 -1.68 -0.93
CA PRO A 414 7.79 -1.66 -0.74
C PRO A 414 8.53 -1.48 -2.07
N ALA A 415 9.76 -0.96 -2.00
CA ALA A 415 10.72 -1.01 -3.10
C ALA A 415 11.91 -1.87 -2.70
N VAL A 416 12.50 -2.58 -3.65
CA VAL A 416 13.72 -3.37 -3.42
C VAL A 416 14.89 -2.76 -4.17
N VAL A 417 16.00 -2.56 -3.46
CA VAL A 417 17.23 -1.97 -3.98
C VAL A 417 18.38 -2.92 -3.70
N SER A 418 18.81 -3.68 -4.71
CA SER A 418 19.97 -4.58 -4.61
C SER A 418 19.98 -5.43 -3.32
N GLY A 419 18.86 -6.09 -3.02
CA GLY A 419 18.70 -6.94 -1.83
C GLY A 419 18.29 -6.23 -0.54
N GLN A 420 18.07 -4.93 -0.54
CA GLN A 420 17.44 -4.19 0.56
C GLN A 420 15.98 -3.87 0.26
N VAL A 421 15.07 -4.23 1.14
CA VAL A 421 13.67 -3.81 1.07
C VAL A 421 13.51 -2.48 1.78
N ILE A 422 13.02 -1.49 1.03
CA ILE A 422 12.71 -0.16 1.52
C ILE A 422 11.20 -0.06 1.72
N ILE A 423 10.78 0.25 2.93
CA ILE A 423 9.36 0.43 3.24
C ILE A 423 9.12 1.73 4.00
N ALA A 424 8.11 2.46 3.58
CA ALA A 424 7.61 3.64 4.30
C ALA A 424 6.45 3.24 5.22
N ARG A 425 6.21 4.02 6.27
CA ARG A 425 5.18 3.69 7.26
C ARG A 425 4.34 4.89 7.65
N HIS A 426 3.20 4.59 8.23
CA HIS A 426 2.23 5.60 8.69
C HIS A 426 2.72 6.38 9.94
N ASP A 427 3.80 5.96 10.56
CA ASP A 427 4.45 6.68 11.66
C ASP A 427 5.37 7.84 11.20
N GLY A 428 5.50 8.03 9.89
CA GLY A 428 6.34 9.07 9.31
C GLY A 428 7.80 8.66 9.14
N ALA A 429 8.10 7.36 9.23
CA ALA A 429 9.45 6.84 9.06
C ALA A 429 9.58 5.95 7.81
N MET A 430 10.80 5.76 7.36
CA MET A 430 11.18 4.73 6.40
C MET A 430 12.20 3.79 7.04
N TYR A 431 12.17 2.56 6.60
CA TYR A 431 13.00 1.47 7.09
C TYR A 431 13.60 0.71 5.92
N ALA A 432 14.82 0.22 6.10
CA ALA A 432 15.43 -0.73 5.19
C ALA A 432 15.71 -2.04 5.93
N VAL A 433 15.37 -3.15 5.27
CA VAL A 433 15.65 -4.51 5.74
C VAL A 433 16.49 -5.20 4.68
N ASP A 434 17.61 -5.73 5.08
CA ASP A 434 18.46 -6.57 4.23
C ASP A 434 17.85 -7.98 4.14
N ILE A 435 17.62 -8.43 2.91
CA ILE A 435 16.91 -9.70 2.63
C ILE A 435 17.76 -10.91 3.04
N GLU A 436 19.07 -10.86 2.79
CA GLU A 436 19.97 -11.99 3.06
C GLU A 436 20.13 -12.22 4.56
N THR A 437 20.38 -11.15 5.33
CA THR A 437 20.57 -11.22 6.77
C THR A 437 19.27 -11.16 7.56
N GLN A 438 18.16 -10.79 6.93
CA GLN A 438 16.85 -10.61 7.56
C GLN A 438 16.90 -9.63 8.73
N THR A 439 17.69 -8.58 8.61
CA THR A 439 17.89 -7.57 9.65
C THR A 439 17.56 -6.16 9.16
N LYS A 440 17.05 -5.33 10.08
CA LYS A 440 16.90 -3.90 9.80
C LYS A 440 18.28 -3.25 9.66
N VAL A 441 18.55 -2.63 8.51
CA VAL A 441 19.84 -1.98 8.19
C VAL A 441 19.85 -0.54 8.68
N TRP A 442 18.77 0.20 8.37
CA TRP A 442 18.61 1.59 8.77
C TRP A 442 17.15 1.97 8.94
N ASP A 443 16.93 3.10 9.62
CA ASP A 443 15.67 3.81 9.66
C ASP A 443 15.93 5.33 9.60
N ILE A 444 14.91 6.08 9.15
CA ILE A 444 14.97 7.54 9.04
C ILE A 444 13.57 8.15 9.22
N TYR A 445 13.49 9.23 10.02
CA TYR A 445 12.23 9.93 10.24
C TYR A 445 12.05 11.07 9.23
N LEU A 446 10.94 11.09 8.51
CA LEU A 446 10.68 12.05 7.43
C LEU A 446 10.04 13.36 7.90
N GLY A 447 9.62 13.42 9.17
CA GLY A 447 8.94 14.57 9.74
C GLY A 447 9.80 15.82 9.95
N ASN A 448 11.13 15.70 9.86
CA ASN A 448 12.05 16.84 9.96
C ASN A 448 13.24 16.69 9.00
N ALA A 449 13.91 17.82 8.73
CA ALA A 449 15.03 17.85 7.79
C ALA A 449 16.30 17.12 8.29
N ALA A 450 16.40 16.83 9.57
CA ALA A 450 17.54 16.11 10.13
C ALA A 450 17.39 14.57 10.03
N GLY A 451 16.21 14.06 9.67
CA GLY A 451 15.93 12.64 9.60
C GLY A 451 15.90 11.94 10.96
N THR A 452 15.86 12.69 12.06
CA THR A 452 15.97 12.17 13.42
C THR A 452 14.62 11.97 14.07
N PHE A 453 14.45 10.83 14.74
CA PHE A 453 13.23 10.58 15.51
C PHE A 453 13.07 11.58 16.66
N PRO A 454 11.84 12.06 16.95
CA PRO A 454 11.54 12.79 18.15
C PRO A 454 11.93 12.01 19.43
N ALA A 455 12.31 12.72 20.50
CA ALA A 455 12.75 12.07 21.74
C ALA A 455 11.62 11.28 22.43
N ASP A 456 10.38 11.62 22.16
CA ASP A 456 9.15 10.99 22.63
C ASP A 456 8.52 10.03 21.60
N PHE A 457 9.26 9.68 20.54
CA PHE A 457 8.78 8.75 19.53
C PHE A 457 8.64 7.35 20.12
N ASP A 458 7.42 6.88 20.23
CA ASP A 458 7.12 5.56 20.76
C ASP A 458 7.14 4.52 19.61
N THR A 459 8.24 3.79 19.52
CA THR A 459 8.39 2.70 18.56
C THR A 459 7.63 1.43 18.98
N ALA A 460 7.13 1.36 20.22
CA ALA A 460 6.37 0.23 20.75
C ALA A 460 4.87 0.53 20.86
N GLY A 461 4.45 1.79 20.66
CA GLY A 461 3.07 2.20 20.71
C GLY A 461 2.28 1.76 19.48
N PHE A 462 1.04 1.36 19.70
CA PHE A 462 0.07 1.14 18.63
C PHE A 462 -0.25 2.48 17.96
N CYS A 463 -0.06 2.60 16.66
CA CYS A 463 -0.54 3.76 15.91
C CYS A 463 -2.06 3.73 15.88
N GLU A 464 -2.67 4.43 16.82
CA GLU A 464 -4.05 4.83 16.62
C GLU A 464 -4.17 5.67 15.35
N TRP A 465 -5.35 5.68 14.73
CA TRP A 465 -5.72 6.30 13.44
C TRP A 465 -5.15 7.71 13.12
N ALA A 466 -4.42 8.33 14.01
CA ALA A 466 -3.69 9.55 13.77
C ALA A 466 -2.22 9.30 14.11
N PRO A 467 -1.27 9.60 13.22
CA PRO A 467 0.14 9.51 13.55
C PRO A 467 0.41 10.41 14.77
N GLN A 468 1.03 9.83 15.80
CA GLN A 468 1.39 10.57 17.01
C GLN A 468 2.33 11.74 16.68
N THR A 469 3.05 11.62 15.59
CA THR A 469 4.03 12.60 15.11
C THR A 469 3.46 13.66 14.18
N GLY A 470 2.22 13.51 13.68
CA GLY A 470 1.63 14.39 12.68
C GLY A 470 2.19 14.23 11.28
N TYR A 471 2.98 13.20 11.02
CA TYR A 471 3.51 12.87 9.69
C TYR A 471 3.19 11.44 9.33
N SER A 472 2.64 11.25 8.13
CA SER A 472 2.21 9.95 7.63
C SER A 472 2.75 9.70 6.24
N VAL A 473 3.21 8.49 5.98
CA VAL A 473 3.59 8.07 4.65
C VAL A 473 2.62 7.00 4.17
N LEU A 474 1.86 7.32 3.16
CA LEU A 474 0.97 6.39 2.46
C LEU A 474 1.44 6.13 1.03
N ALA A 475 2.24 7.05 0.47
CA ALA A 475 2.81 6.92 -0.85
C ALA A 475 3.92 5.88 -0.89
N SER A 476 4.03 5.16 -2.00
CA SER A 476 5.13 4.23 -2.23
C SER A 476 6.40 4.98 -2.63
N PRO A 477 7.59 4.55 -2.17
CA PRO A 477 8.84 5.18 -2.54
C PRO A 477 9.19 4.90 -4.01
N ALA A 478 9.83 5.88 -4.65
CA ALA A 478 10.48 5.73 -5.94
C ALA A 478 11.99 5.72 -5.76
N VAL A 479 12.69 4.92 -6.56
CA VAL A 479 14.14 4.74 -6.45
C VAL A 479 14.82 5.05 -7.78
N ALA A 480 15.83 5.90 -7.74
CA ALA A 480 16.68 6.20 -8.88
C ALA A 480 17.80 5.16 -9.06
N ALA A 481 18.27 4.97 -10.28
CA ALA A 481 19.38 4.06 -10.59
C ALA A 481 20.70 4.42 -9.89
N ASN A 482 20.83 5.64 -9.39
CA ASN A 482 21.97 6.10 -8.58
C ASN A 482 21.73 5.95 -7.06
N GLY A 483 20.64 5.32 -6.64
CA GLY A 483 20.33 5.02 -5.25
C GLY A 483 19.54 6.09 -4.49
N TYR A 484 19.24 7.25 -5.09
CA TYR A 484 18.34 8.23 -4.45
C TYR A 484 16.94 7.64 -4.29
N ILE A 485 16.33 7.88 -3.13
CA ILE A 485 14.95 7.48 -2.82
C ILE A 485 14.11 8.73 -2.67
N VAL A 486 12.94 8.76 -3.31
CA VAL A 486 11.99 9.88 -3.19
C VAL A 486 10.63 9.36 -2.73
N VAL A 487 10.03 10.04 -1.76
CA VAL A 487 8.72 9.65 -1.20
C VAL A 487 7.91 10.90 -0.83
N GLY A 488 6.59 10.82 -1.02
CA GLY A 488 5.64 11.84 -0.60
C GLY A 488 5.00 11.53 0.74
N THR A 489 4.57 12.57 1.47
CA THR A 489 3.86 12.43 2.75
C THR A 489 2.45 13.01 2.68
N LEU A 490 1.57 12.57 3.57
CA LEU A 490 0.21 13.13 3.70
C LEU A 490 0.19 14.59 4.15
N GLU A 491 1.23 15.05 4.83
CA GLU A 491 1.36 16.45 5.25
C GLU A 491 1.84 17.36 4.11
N GLY A 492 2.04 16.79 2.94
CA GLY A 492 2.34 17.52 1.71
C GLY A 492 3.81 17.72 1.43
N TYR A 493 4.69 16.96 2.05
CA TYR A 493 6.12 17.04 1.77
C TYR A 493 6.57 15.95 0.82
N LEU A 494 7.39 16.33 -0.15
CA LEU A 494 8.21 15.43 -0.95
C LEU A 494 9.60 15.42 -0.36
N VAL A 495 10.16 14.23 -0.13
CA VAL A 495 11.44 14.04 0.56
C VAL A 495 12.36 13.19 -0.30
N ALA A 496 13.59 13.65 -0.50
CA ALA A 496 14.65 12.87 -1.14
C ALA A 496 15.69 12.43 -0.11
N ILE A 497 16.11 11.19 -0.23
CA ILE A 497 17.05 10.51 0.66
C ILE A 497 18.20 9.96 -0.19
N SER A 498 19.41 10.10 0.31
CA SER A 498 20.62 9.47 -0.24
C SER A 498 21.49 8.89 0.87
N ASP A 499 22.62 8.29 0.51
CA ASP A 499 23.62 7.87 1.49
C ASP A 499 24.61 9.01 1.77
N ARG A 500 24.81 9.34 3.04
CA ARG A 500 25.78 10.37 3.46
C ARG A 500 27.20 10.11 2.96
N SER A 501 27.56 8.87 2.70
CA SER A 501 28.89 8.48 2.26
C SER A 501 29.18 8.79 0.78
N TRP A 502 28.15 9.17 0.01
CA TRP A 502 28.30 9.48 -1.43
C TRP A 502 28.75 10.93 -1.70
N GLY A 503 28.79 11.79 -0.67
CA GLY A 503 29.18 13.23 -0.75
C GLY A 503 30.66 13.51 -0.49
#